data_746a3540116cf8ed057fce0fc7df9bcb
#
_entry.id   746a3540116cf8ed057fce0fc7df9bcb
#
_cell.length_a   1.000
_cell.length_b   1.000
_cell.length_c   1.000
_cell.angle_alpha   90.00
_cell.angle_beta   90.00
_cell.angle_gamma   90.00
#
_symmetry.space_group_name_H-M   'P 1'
#
loop_
_entity.id
_entity.type
_entity.pdbx_description
1 polymer ?
#
loop_
_entity_poly.entity_id
_entity_poly.type
_entity_poly.pdbx_seq_one_letter_code
_entity_poly.pdbx_strand_id
1 'polypeptide(L)'
;VVDIPEKPHSEGRNQRILDLSNTEVQDYIIEQMSNIFSSADISYVKWDMNRIFSDYYSKNLPPERQGEMAHRYVCGLYHCMRELTKRFPDILFEGCSAGGNRFDLGILCYFPQIWASDNTDALCRTQIQYNYSYGYPLSCISAHVSASPNHQTLRNMPLETRFSVAAFGNLGYEFNLCDLPKDEFMAVKAQIELYKKWREVIQYGTFYRRECFDNRNSRNHGVLNNGAG
;
A
#
# COMPACT_ATOMS: atom_id res chain seq x y z
N VAL A 1 -15.01 -10.53 -16.45
CA VAL A 1 -13.90 -9.71 -16.92
C VAL A 1 -14.45 -8.47 -17.58
N VAL A 2 -13.84 -7.34 -17.31
CA VAL A 2 -14.12 -6.08 -18.02
C VAL A 2 -13.54 -6.19 -19.42
N ASP A 3 -14.37 -5.97 -20.45
CA ASP A 3 -13.98 -6.31 -21.80
C ASP A 3 -14.86 -5.59 -22.85
N ILE A 4 -14.26 -4.79 -23.70
CA ILE A 4 -14.95 -4.09 -24.77
C ILE A 4 -15.23 -5.06 -25.91
N PRO A 5 -16.51 -5.25 -26.33
CA PRO A 5 -16.84 -6.12 -27.47
C PRO A 5 -16.03 -5.76 -28.72
N GLU A 6 -15.63 -6.76 -29.46
CA GLU A 6 -14.92 -6.65 -30.76
C GLU A 6 -13.54 -5.98 -30.69
N LYS A 7 -13.04 -5.67 -29.50
CA LYS A 7 -11.65 -5.20 -29.31
C LYS A 7 -10.78 -6.29 -28.72
N PRO A 8 -9.48 -6.32 -29.07
CA PRO A 8 -8.53 -7.19 -28.39
C PRO A 8 -8.52 -6.91 -26.89
N HIS A 9 -8.42 -7.95 -26.07
CA HIS A 9 -8.31 -7.80 -24.62
C HIS A 9 -7.04 -7.03 -24.28
N SER A 10 -7.18 -6.05 -23.37
CA SER A 10 -6.03 -5.41 -22.76
C SER A 10 -5.55 -6.22 -21.59
N GLU A 11 -4.30 -6.63 -21.61
CA GLU A 11 -3.65 -7.33 -20.50
C GLU A 11 -2.44 -6.54 -19.99
N GLY A 12 -2.23 -6.56 -18.69
CA GLY A 12 -1.02 -6.04 -18.05
C GLY A 12 -0.48 -7.09 -17.10
N ARG A 13 0.80 -7.47 -17.21
CA ARG A 13 1.44 -8.52 -16.40
C ARG A 13 0.67 -9.86 -16.45
N ASN A 14 0.11 -10.23 -17.62
CA ASN A 14 -0.75 -11.40 -17.84
C ASN A 14 -2.02 -11.40 -16.95
N GLN A 15 -2.52 -10.24 -16.58
CA GLN A 15 -3.70 -10.07 -15.75
C GLN A 15 -4.81 -9.34 -16.50
N ARG A 16 -6.05 -9.69 -16.15
CA ARG A 16 -7.29 -9.01 -16.58
C ARG A 16 -8.04 -8.50 -15.35
N ILE A 17 -8.87 -7.48 -15.54
CA ILE A 17 -9.70 -6.95 -14.48
C ILE A 17 -10.99 -7.75 -14.42
N LEU A 18 -11.34 -8.26 -13.23
CA LEU A 18 -12.66 -8.84 -12.96
C LEU A 18 -13.72 -7.74 -12.97
N ASP A 19 -14.89 -8.05 -13.45
CA ASP A 19 -16.00 -7.10 -13.49
C ASP A 19 -16.72 -7.02 -12.14
N LEU A 20 -16.26 -6.14 -11.27
CA LEU A 20 -16.85 -5.93 -9.96
C LEU A 20 -18.16 -5.11 -10.01
N SER A 21 -18.63 -4.67 -11.19
CA SER A 21 -19.99 -4.18 -11.34
C SER A 21 -21.04 -5.30 -11.30
N ASN A 22 -20.60 -6.56 -11.48
CA ASN A 22 -21.43 -7.76 -11.43
C ASN A 22 -21.44 -8.38 -10.03
N THR A 23 -22.60 -8.51 -9.43
CA THR A 23 -22.80 -9.07 -8.08
C THR A 23 -22.36 -10.53 -7.99
N GLU A 24 -22.57 -11.35 -9.04
CA GLU A 24 -22.12 -12.74 -9.04
C GLU A 24 -20.59 -12.85 -8.93
N VAL A 25 -19.85 -11.91 -9.54
CA VAL A 25 -18.40 -11.84 -9.44
C VAL A 25 -17.98 -11.39 -8.04
N GLN A 26 -18.72 -10.44 -7.45
CA GLN A 26 -18.47 -10.01 -6.07
C GLN A 26 -18.65 -11.19 -5.09
N ASP A 27 -19.78 -11.90 -5.19
CA ASP A 27 -20.11 -13.04 -4.33
C ASP A 27 -19.06 -14.15 -4.47
N TYR A 28 -18.65 -14.45 -5.70
CA TYR A 28 -17.57 -15.42 -5.97
C TYR A 28 -16.26 -15.04 -5.28
N ILE A 29 -15.82 -13.77 -5.40
CA ILE A 29 -14.59 -13.31 -4.75
C ILE A 29 -14.70 -13.40 -3.22
N ILE A 30 -15.82 -12.94 -2.66
CA ILE A 30 -16.05 -12.98 -1.21
C ILE A 30 -15.99 -14.43 -0.71
N GLU A 31 -16.61 -15.37 -1.42
CA GLU A 31 -16.61 -16.77 -1.04
C GLU A 31 -15.21 -17.40 -1.15
N GLN A 32 -14.55 -17.24 -2.29
CA GLN A 32 -13.22 -17.83 -2.49
C GLN A 32 -12.19 -17.28 -1.51
N MET A 33 -12.18 -15.96 -1.29
CA MET A 33 -11.29 -15.36 -0.32
C MET A 33 -11.62 -15.77 1.12
N SER A 34 -12.90 -15.90 1.46
CA SER A 34 -13.32 -16.41 2.77
C SER A 34 -12.80 -17.84 3.01
N ASN A 35 -12.89 -18.70 2.01
CA ASN A 35 -12.35 -20.06 2.08
C ASN A 35 -10.83 -20.06 2.32
N ILE A 36 -10.09 -19.21 1.61
CA ILE A 36 -8.64 -19.08 1.78
C ILE A 36 -8.31 -18.55 3.17
N PHE A 37 -8.95 -17.48 3.62
CA PHE A 37 -8.66 -16.87 4.92
C PHE A 37 -9.04 -17.77 6.11
N SER A 38 -10.01 -18.66 5.92
CA SER A 38 -10.40 -19.67 6.92
C SER A 38 -9.49 -20.90 6.91
N SER A 39 -8.64 -21.10 5.90
CA SER A 39 -7.84 -22.30 5.74
C SER A 39 -6.58 -22.34 6.60
N ALA A 40 -6.15 -21.19 7.14
CA ALA A 40 -4.96 -21.04 7.96
C ALA A 40 -5.13 -19.87 8.94
N ASP A 41 -4.23 -19.78 9.92
CA ASP A 41 -4.16 -18.65 10.86
C ASP A 41 -3.49 -17.46 10.19
N ILE A 42 -4.29 -16.69 9.42
CA ILE A 42 -3.83 -15.54 8.66
C ILE A 42 -4.14 -14.27 9.45
N SER A 43 -3.13 -13.47 9.75
CA SER A 43 -3.26 -12.20 10.46
C SER A 43 -3.00 -10.96 9.59
N TYR A 44 -2.47 -11.15 8.37
CA TYR A 44 -2.11 -10.07 7.47
C TYR A 44 -2.34 -10.46 6.01
N VAL A 45 -2.95 -9.57 5.25
CA VAL A 45 -3.20 -9.73 3.81
C VAL A 45 -2.80 -8.48 3.06
N LYS A 46 -1.90 -8.60 2.10
CA LYS A 46 -1.65 -7.54 1.11
C LYS A 46 -2.49 -7.83 -0.12
N TRP A 47 -3.47 -6.98 -0.37
CA TRP A 47 -4.41 -7.09 -1.49
C TRP A 47 -3.94 -6.25 -2.66
N ASP A 48 -3.43 -6.91 -3.68
CA ASP A 48 -2.79 -6.26 -4.81
C ASP A 48 -3.63 -6.33 -6.10
N MET A 49 -3.50 -5.31 -6.95
CA MET A 49 -4.02 -5.26 -8.30
C MET A 49 -3.02 -4.55 -9.22
N ASN A 50 -2.34 -5.32 -10.08
CA ASN A 50 -1.26 -4.81 -10.93
C ASN A 50 -1.69 -4.53 -12.38
N ARG A 51 -2.99 -4.44 -12.62
CA ARG A 51 -3.56 -4.16 -13.93
C ARG A 51 -4.24 -2.79 -13.95
N ILE A 52 -3.75 -1.89 -14.78
CA ILE A 52 -4.36 -0.57 -14.98
C ILE A 52 -5.75 -0.74 -15.61
N PHE A 53 -6.71 0.02 -15.12
CA PHE A 53 -8.07 0.01 -15.62
C PHE A 53 -8.14 0.79 -16.94
N SER A 54 -8.33 0.09 -18.06
CA SER A 54 -8.32 0.68 -19.40
C SER A 54 -9.60 0.38 -20.20
N ASP A 55 -10.26 -0.73 -19.92
CA ASP A 55 -11.44 -1.19 -20.66
C ASP A 55 -12.68 -0.97 -19.81
N TYR A 56 -13.32 0.21 -19.99
CA TYR A 56 -14.50 0.61 -19.20
C TYR A 56 -15.79 0.08 -19.84
N TYR A 57 -15.97 -1.24 -19.84
CA TYR A 57 -17.18 -1.86 -20.37
C TYR A 57 -17.55 -3.11 -19.58
N SER A 58 -18.82 -3.25 -19.24
CA SER A 58 -19.40 -4.43 -18.59
C SER A 58 -20.48 -5.07 -19.43
N LYS A 59 -20.34 -6.36 -19.71
CA LYS A 59 -21.39 -7.14 -20.38
C LYS A 59 -22.66 -7.28 -19.55
N ASN A 60 -22.60 -6.97 -18.26
CA ASN A 60 -23.70 -7.00 -17.31
C ASN A 60 -24.51 -5.69 -17.29
N LEU A 61 -24.04 -4.64 -17.97
CA LEU A 61 -24.73 -3.36 -18.07
C LEU A 61 -25.27 -3.15 -19.48
N PRO A 62 -26.51 -2.62 -19.61
CA PRO A 62 -27.01 -2.27 -20.94
C PRO A 62 -26.24 -1.08 -21.52
N PRO A 63 -26.30 -0.87 -22.85
CA PRO A 63 -25.48 0.14 -23.53
C PRO A 63 -25.63 1.56 -22.96
N GLU A 64 -26.83 1.98 -22.60
CA GLU A 64 -27.13 3.30 -22.02
C GLU A 64 -26.55 3.53 -20.61
N ARG A 65 -26.14 2.45 -19.94
CA ARG A 65 -25.59 2.52 -18.56
C ARG A 65 -24.09 2.24 -18.50
N GLN A 66 -23.42 2.08 -19.64
CA GLN A 66 -21.96 1.82 -19.65
C GLN A 66 -21.16 2.96 -19.00
N GLY A 67 -21.66 4.20 -19.04
CA GLY A 67 -21.05 5.34 -18.32
C GLY A 67 -21.00 5.20 -16.79
N GLU A 68 -21.79 4.28 -16.21
CA GLU A 68 -21.79 4.00 -14.77
C GLU A 68 -20.71 2.98 -14.36
N MET A 69 -20.06 2.32 -15.33
CA MET A 69 -19.22 1.16 -15.10
C MET A 69 -18.10 1.41 -14.07
N ALA A 70 -17.37 2.51 -14.21
CA ALA A 70 -16.26 2.84 -13.30
C ALA A 70 -16.76 3.04 -11.85
N HIS A 71 -17.87 3.76 -11.67
CA HIS A 71 -18.48 3.95 -10.35
C HIS A 71 -18.96 2.63 -9.75
N ARG A 72 -19.68 1.82 -10.54
CA ARG A 72 -20.17 0.51 -10.08
C ARG A 72 -19.05 -0.44 -9.72
N TYR A 73 -17.95 -0.42 -10.47
CA TYR A 73 -16.76 -1.19 -10.16
C TYR A 73 -16.20 -0.84 -8.77
N VAL A 74 -16.06 0.45 -8.47
CA VAL A 74 -15.55 0.91 -7.17
C VAL A 74 -16.51 0.54 -6.04
N CYS A 75 -17.82 0.71 -6.25
CA CYS A 75 -18.83 0.29 -5.28
C CYS A 75 -18.78 -1.22 -5.02
N GLY A 76 -18.60 -2.04 -6.08
CA GLY A 76 -18.43 -3.48 -5.96
C GLY A 76 -17.15 -3.88 -5.24
N LEU A 77 -16.04 -3.18 -5.51
CA LEU A 77 -14.80 -3.37 -4.76
C LEU A 77 -15.02 -3.10 -3.26
N TYR A 78 -15.61 -1.97 -2.92
CA TYR A 78 -15.87 -1.63 -1.51
C TYR A 78 -16.86 -2.59 -0.85
N HIS A 79 -17.81 -3.14 -1.61
CA HIS A 79 -18.68 -4.19 -1.09
C HIS A 79 -17.87 -5.44 -0.72
N CYS A 80 -17.02 -5.94 -1.62
CA CYS A 80 -16.16 -7.08 -1.33
C CYS A 80 -15.27 -6.83 -0.10
N MET A 81 -14.62 -5.66 -0.03
CA MET A 81 -13.73 -5.33 1.08
C MET A 81 -14.49 -5.24 2.41
N ARG A 82 -15.66 -4.62 2.42
CA ARG A 82 -16.52 -4.54 3.61
C ARG A 82 -16.92 -5.92 4.12
N GLU A 83 -17.34 -6.81 3.23
CA GLU A 83 -17.76 -8.16 3.63
C GLU A 83 -16.59 -8.97 4.15
N LEU A 84 -15.41 -8.88 3.53
CA LEU A 84 -14.23 -9.60 3.98
C LEU A 84 -13.69 -9.06 5.31
N THR A 85 -13.58 -7.75 5.48
CA THR A 85 -13.11 -7.17 6.74
C THR A 85 -14.09 -7.40 7.90
N LYS A 86 -15.40 -7.49 7.60
CA LYS A 86 -16.42 -7.85 8.58
C LYS A 86 -16.32 -9.33 9.00
N ARG A 87 -16.04 -10.24 8.05
CA ARG A 87 -15.90 -11.68 8.33
C ARG A 87 -14.61 -12.00 9.05
N PHE A 88 -13.55 -11.24 8.78
CA PHE A 88 -12.20 -11.47 9.29
C PHE A 88 -11.65 -10.19 9.97
N PRO A 89 -12.24 -9.78 11.11
CA PRO A 89 -11.88 -8.51 11.77
C PRO A 89 -10.46 -8.51 12.35
N ASP A 90 -9.87 -9.69 12.56
CA ASP A 90 -8.51 -9.84 13.11
C ASP A 90 -7.43 -9.85 12.02
N ILE A 91 -7.82 -9.82 10.73
CA ILE A 91 -6.87 -9.72 9.63
C ILE A 91 -6.59 -8.24 9.33
N LEU A 92 -5.33 -7.84 9.39
CA LEU A 92 -4.89 -6.55 8.91
C LEU A 92 -4.75 -6.57 7.37
N PHE A 93 -5.47 -5.70 6.70
CA PHE A 93 -5.39 -5.57 5.23
C PHE A 93 -4.51 -4.39 4.82
N GLU A 94 -3.58 -4.65 3.91
CA GLU A 94 -2.82 -3.63 3.18
C GLU A 94 -3.29 -3.57 1.73
N GLY A 95 -3.60 -2.37 1.24
CA GLY A 95 -3.93 -2.15 -0.16
C GLY A 95 -2.68 -1.90 -1.00
N CYS A 96 -2.62 -2.54 -2.17
CA CYS A 96 -1.65 -2.26 -3.22
C CYS A 96 -2.34 -2.25 -4.58
N SER A 97 -1.91 -1.38 -5.47
CA SER A 97 -2.36 -1.35 -6.85
C SER A 97 -1.27 -0.77 -7.73
N ALA A 98 -0.24 -1.57 -8.02
CA ALA A 98 1.00 -1.11 -8.63
C ALA A 98 1.49 0.16 -7.92
N GLY A 99 1.67 0.09 -6.61
CA GLY A 99 1.82 1.24 -5.73
C GLY A 99 0.47 1.81 -5.27
N GLY A 100 0.37 3.14 -5.21
CA GLY A 100 -0.75 3.86 -4.62
C GLY A 100 -1.92 4.20 -5.57
N ASN A 101 -2.14 3.47 -6.66
CA ASN A 101 -3.21 3.79 -7.62
C ASN A 101 -4.64 3.66 -7.06
N ARG A 102 -4.81 3.02 -5.90
CA ARG A 102 -6.07 2.95 -5.14
C ARG A 102 -5.93 3.58 -3.75
N PHE A 103 -5.03 4.52 -3.58
CA PHE A 103 -4.86 5.23 -2.33
C PHE A 103 -5.84 6.40 -2.26
N ASP A 104 -7.00 6.17 -1.69
CA ASP A 104 -8.04 7.16 -1.46
C ASP A 104 -8.68 6.97 -0.07
N LEU A 105 -9.50 7.94 0.35
CA LEU A 105 -10.15 7.90 1.66
C LEU A 105 -11.18 6.78 1.79
N GLY A 106 -11.77 6.35 0.67
CA GLY A 106 -12.76 5.27 0.69
C GLY A 106 -12.12 3.91 0.98
N ILE A 107 -10.98 3.60 0.38
CA ILE A 107 -10.27 2.34 0.63
C ILE A 107 -9.73 2.28 2.07
N LEU A 108 -9.35 3.42 2.67
CA LEU A 108 -8.87 3.47 4.05
C LEU A 108 -9.94 3.05 5.08
N CYS A 109 -11.22 3.05 4.72
CA CYS A 109 -12.28 2.51 5.56
C CYS A 109 -12.15 0.98 5.77
N TYR A 110 -11.43 0.30 4.89
CA TYR A 110 -11.28 -1.16 4.89
C TYR A 110 -9.82 -1.57 5.04
N PHE A 111 -8.91 -0.85 4.42
CA PHE A 111 -7.47 -1.11 4.41
C PHE A 111 -6.74 0.05 5.09
N PRO A 112 -6.44 -0.08 6.38
CA PRO A 112 -5.81 1.02 7.14
C PRO A 112 -4.36 1.27 6.73
N GLN A 113 -3.77 0.39 5.91
CA GLN A 113 -2.40 0.48 5.43
C GLN A 113 -2.36 0.36 3.90
N ILE A 114 -1.61 1.25 3.25
CA ILE A 114 -1.50 1.30 1.79
C ILE A 114 -0.02 1.30 1.37
N TRP A 115 0.30 0.49 0.37
CA TRP A 115 1.57 0.53 -0.34
C TRP A 115 1.61 1.76 -1.25
N ALA A 116 2.31 2.81 -0.85
CA ALA A 116 2.24 4.12 -1.50
C ALA A 116 2.92 4.13 -2.89
N SER A 117 3.98 3.34 -3.08
CA SER A 117 4.72 3.29 -4.35
C SER A 117 5.62 2.07 -4.41
N ASP A 118 5.73 1.46 -5.59
CA ASP A 118 6.70 0.40 -5.88
C ASP A 118 8.14 0.93 -5.94
N ASN A 119 8.34 2.25 -6.02
CA ASN A 119 9.67 2.82 -5.91
C ASN A 119 10.09 2.85 -4.44
N THR A 120 10.99 1.93 -4.08
CA THR A 120 11.50 1.73 -2.72
C THR A 120 12.85 2.39 -2.47
N ASP A 121 13.39 3.12 -3.44
CA ASP A 121 14.60 3.91 -3.24
C ASP A 121 14.39 4.96 -2.14
N ALA A 122 15.24 4.95 -1.12
CA ALA A 122 15.05 5.79 0.06
C ALA A 122 15.01 7.29 -0.27
N LEU A 123 15.82 7.77 -1.21
CA LEU A 123 15.79 9.17 -1.62
C LEU A 123 14.49 9.53 -2.35
N CYS A 124 13.98 8.65 -3.21
CA CYS A 124 12.67 8.83 -3.84
C CYS A 124 11.55 8.78 -2.80
N ARG A 125 11.63 7.88 -1.83
CA ARG A 125 10.64 7.73 -0.76
C ARG A 125 10.55 8.96 0.14
N THR A 126 11.62 9.72 0.36
CA THR A 126 11.51 11.00 1.09
C THR A 126 10.49 11.92 0.44
N GLN A 127 10.50 12.01 -0.90
CA GLN A 127 9.56 12.83 -1.65
C GLN A 127 8.16 12.22 -1.69
N ILE A 128 8.05 10.91 -1.92
CA ILE A 128 6.78 10.19 -2.01
C ILE A 128 6.03 10.27 -0.68
N GLN A 129 6.65 9.88 0.43
CA GLN A 129 6.03 9.89 1.76
C GLN A 129 5.70 11.32 2.21
N TYR A 130 6.57 12.28 1.93
CA TYR A 130 6.32 13.69 2.20
C TYR A 130 5.05 14.19 1.48
N ASN A 131 4.91 13.89 0.19
CA ASN A 131 3.76 14.34 -0.59
C ASN A 131 2.47 13.66 -0.13
N TYR A 132 2.47 12.36 0.13
CA TYR A 132 1.30 11.67 0.69
C TYR A 132 0.88 12.25 2.04
N SER A 133 1.83 12.67 2.87
CA SER A 133 1.55 13.22 4.20
C SER A 133 0.76 14.53 4.22
N TYR A 134 0.54 15.19 3.06
CA TYR A 134 -0.36 16.33 2.97
C TYR A 134 -1.85 15.95 3.03
N GLY A 135 -2.20 14.75 2.60
CA GLY A 135 -3.58 14.27 2.57
C GLY A 135 -3.85 13.06 3.45
N TYR A 136 -2.82 12.37 3.90
CA TYR A 136 -2.94 11.10 4.61
C TYR A 136 -1.99 11.03 5.81
N PRO A 137 -2.43 10.44 6.95
CA PRO A 137 -1.55 10.24 8.10
C PRO A 137 -0.44 9.22 7.78
N LEU A 138 0.70 9.37 8.43
CA LEU A 138 1.84 8.46 8.24
C LEU A 138 1.50 7.01 8.63
N SER A 139 0.58 6.83 9.57
CA SER A 139 0.07 5.51 9.99
C SER A 139 -0.61 4.70 8.87
N CYS A 140 -1.00 5.35 7.76
CA CYS A 140 -1.57 4.66 6.61
C CYS A 140 -0.53 4.25 5.57
N ILE A 141 0.71 4.71 5.67
CA ILE A 141 1.74 4.55 4.64
C ILE A 141 2.65 3.38 4.96
N SER A 142 2.63 2.33 4.14
CA SER A 142 3.65 1.28 4.16
C SER A 142 4.98 1.82 3.67
N ALA A 143 6.03 1.59 4.44
CA ALA A 143 7.38 2.03 4.13
C ALA A 143 8.39 0.92 4.41
N HIS A 144 9.17 0.55 3.39
CA HIS A 144 10.11 -0.55 3.50
C HIS A 144 11.56 -0.09 3.36
N VAL A 145 12.42 -0.69 4.16
CA VAL A 145 13.86 -0.71 3.95
C VAL A 145 14.12 -1.72 2.85
N SER A 146 14.43 -1.25 1.65
CA SER A 146 14.73 -2.11 0.50
C SER A 146 16.19 -2.52 0.43
N ALA A 147 16.52 -3.46 -0.45
CA ALA A 147 17.89 -3.87 -0.74
C ALA A 147 18.76 -2.69 -1.24
N SER A 148 20.06 -2.81 -1.11
CA SER A 148 21.06 -1.90 -1.69
C SER A 148 22.08 -2.74 -2.47
N PRO A 149 22.32 -2.45 -3.77
CA PRO A 149 21.69 -1.39 -4.55
C PRO A 149 20.17 -1.59 -4.73
N ASN A 150 19.44 -0.47 -4.83
CA ASN A 150 18.00 -0.52 -5.09
C ASN A 150 17.70 -1.11 -6.47
N HIS A 151 16.73 -2.00 -6.60
CA HIS A 151 16.46 -2.72 -7.84
C HIS A 151 15.93 -1.86 -9.00
N GLN A 152 15.37 -0.67 -8.73
CA GLN A 152 14.86 0.22 -9.76
C GLN A 152 15.86 1.31 -10.15
N THR A 153 16.48 1.95 -9.14
CA THR A 153 17.35 3.11 -9.36
C THR A 153 18.84 2.74 -9.42
N LEU A 154 19.20 1.51 -9.03
CA LEU A 154 20.56 1.01 -8.87
C LEU A 154 21.41 1.83 -7.89
N ARG A 155 20.76 2.66 -7.08
CA ARG A 155 21.43 3.50 -6.09
C ARG A 155 21.85 2.67 -4.87
N ASN A 156 23.08 2.88 -4.44
CA ASN A 156 23.56 2.40 -3.15
C ASN A 156 23.24 3.43 -2.06
N MET A 157 22.59 2.99 -1.00
CA MET A 157 22.27 3.83 0.16
C MET A 157 22.61 3.09 1.44
N PRO A 158 23.23 3.77 2.44
CA PRO A 158 23.49 3.19 3.74
C PRO A 158 22.23 2.67 4.41
N LEU A 159 22.35 1.59 5.18
CA LEU A 159 21.23 0.98 5.89
C LEU A 159 20.53 1.97 6.83
N GLU A 160 21.27 2.82 7.51
CA GLU A 160 20.76 3.86 8.43
C GLU A 160 19.88 4.88 7.69
N THR A 161 20.28 5.28 6.50
CA THR A 161 19.51 6.22 5.67
C THR A 161 18.21 5.57 5.20
N ARG A 162 18.27 4.31 4.71
CA ARG A 162 17.09 3.56 4.28
C ARG A 162 16.11 3.39 5.44
N PHE A 163 16.60 3.03 6.63
CA PHE A 163 15.79 2.90 7.84
C PHE A 163 15.18 4.24 8.28
N SER A 164 15.97 5.32 8.31
CA SER A 164 15.50 6.64 8.76
C SER A 164 14.31 7.14 7.93
N VAL A 165 14.30 6.84 6.62
CA VAL A 165 13.17 7.18 5.75
C VAL A 165 11.98 6.25 5.98
N ALA A 166 12.21 4.93 6.04
CA ALA A 166 11.14 3.96 6.22
C ALA A 166 10.46 4.05 7.60
N ALA A 167 11.18 4.47 8.62
CA ALA A 167 10.64 4.64 9.98
C ALA A 167 9.52 5.68 10.08
N PHE A 168 9.37 6.59 9.10
CA PHE A 168 8.25 7.54 9.01
C PHE A 168 6.98 6.96 8.37
N GLY A 169 6.80 5.66 8.42
CA GLY A 169 5.60 4.95 8.00
C GLY A 169 5.46 3.64 8.76
N ASN A 170 4.63 2.72 8.26
CA ASN A 170 4.58 1.36 8.77
C ASN A 170 5.80 0.60 8.25
N LEU A 171 6.77 0.40 9.14
CA LEU A 171 8.08 -0.14 8.82
C LEU A 171 8.00 -1.61 8.37
N GLY A 172 8.64 -1.91 7.26
CA GLY A 172 8.95 -3.26 6.80
C GLY A 172 10.37 -3.36 6.26
N TYR A 173 10.83 -4.59 6.05
CA TYR A 173 12.11 -4.88 5.40
C TYR A 173 11.86 -5.74 4.17
N GLU A 174 12.45 -5.35 3.04
CA GLU A 174 12.21 -5.95 1.73
C GLU A 174 13.53 -6.37 1.09
N PHE A 175 14.17 -7.37 1.69
CA PHE A 175 15.37 -8.03 1.18
C PHE A 175 15.55 -9.39 1.87
N ASN A 176 16.43 -10.23 1.32
CA ASN A 176 16.73 -11.52 1.92
C ASN A 176 17.64 -11.34 3.15
N LEU A 177 17.10 -11.59 4.34
CA LEU A 177 17.86 -11.49 5.59
C LEU A 177 19.03 -12.46 5.69
N CYS A 178 18.97 -13.59 4.96
CA CYS A 178 20.05 -14.59 4.95
C CYS A 178 21.30 -14.13 4.20
N ASP A 179 21.15 -13.10 3.34
CA ASP A 179 22.25 -12.58 2.54
C ASP A 179 23.00 -11.42 3.26
N LEU A 180 22.51 -11.00 4.43
CA LEU A 180 23.10 -9.89 5.17
C LEU A 180 24.42 -10.28 5.84
N PRO A 181 25.44 -9.41 5.79
CA PRO A 181 26.57 -9.48 6.70
C PRO A 181 26.09 -9.45 8.17
N LYS A 182 26.86 -10.07 9.05
CA LYS A 182 26.48 -10.21 10.46
C LYS A 182 26.25 -8.87 11.17
N ASP A 183 27.05 -7.87 10.86
CA ASP A 183 26.96 -6.51 11.38
C ASP A 183 25.68 -5.80 10.89
N GLU A 184 25.32 -5.90 9.60
CA GLU A 184 24.06 -5.38 9.08
C GLU A 184 22.84 -6.11 9.67
N PHE A 185 22.92 -7.43 9.85
CA PHE A 185 21.86 -8.19 10.52
C PHE A 185 21.62 -7.71 11.95
N MET A 186 22.69 -7.45 12.71
CA MET A 186 22.59 -6.89 14.06
C MET A 186 22.06 -5.46 14.06
N ALA A 187 22.42 -4.65 13.08
CA ALA A 187 21.87 -3.31 12.90
C ALA A 187 20.37 -3.34 12.60
N VAL A 188 19.90 -4.21 11.72
CA VAL A 188 18.45 -4.42 11.44
C VAL A 188 17.69 -4.78 12.72
N LYS A 189 18.23 -5.70 13.53
CA LYS A 189 17.61 -6.06 14.81
C LYS A 189 17.48 -4.86 15.75
N ALA A 190 18.52 -4.05 15.87
CA ALA A 190 18.51 -2.83 16.70
C ALA A 190 17.51 -1.79 16.15
N GLN A 191 17.42 -1.63 14.83
CA GLN A 191 16.47 -0.75 14.16
C GLN A 191 15.02 -1.17 14.43
N ILE A 192 14.71 -2.46 14.39
CA ILE A 192 13.37 -2.99 14.71
C ILE A 192 13.00 -2.66 16.17
N GLU A 193 13.90 -2.87 17.12
CA GLU A 193 13.65 -2.54 18.53
C GLU A 193 13.48 -1.03 18.74
N LEU A 194 14.27 -0.22 18.06
CA LEU A 194 14.12 1.24 18.07
C LEU A 194 12.75 1.66 17.50
N TYR A 195 12.32 1.08 16.37
CA TYR A 195 11.02 1.37 15.78
C TYR A 195 9.88 0.96 16.72
N LYS A 196 9.92 -0.23 17.31
CA LYS A 196 8.91 -0.69 18.29
C LYS A 196 8.77 0.27 19.45
N LYS A 197 9.87 0.86 19.93
CA LYS A 197 9.86 1.84 21.00
C LYS A 197 9.16 3.14 20.60
N TRP A 198 9.31 3.58 19.34
CA TRP A 198 8.85 4.89 18.89
C TRP A 198 7.61 4.85 17.98
N ARG A 199 7.15 3.66 17.57
CA ARG A 199 6.07 3.53 16.58
C ARG A 199 4.78 4.26 16.99
N GLU A 200 4.43 4.28 18.27
CA GLU A 200 3.24 4.98 18.74
C GLU A 200 3.35 6.49 18.52
N VAL A 201 4.52 7.06 18.78
CA VAL A 201 4.79 8.48 18.52
C VAL A 201 4.73 8.74 17.01
N ILE A 202 5.32 7.87 16.20
CA ILE A 202 5.34 8.02 14.74
C ILE A 202 3.93 7.92 14.16
N GLN A 203 3.12 6.99 14.64
CA GLN A 203 1.77 6.73 14.11
C GLN A 203 0.71 7.72 14.61
N TYR A 204 0.80 8.15 15.87
CA TYR A 204 -0.24 8.94 16.54
C TYR A 204 0.21 10.33 16.99
N GLY A 205 1.50 10.63 16.92
CA GLY A 205 2.03 11.94 17.24
C GLY A 205 1.73 12.99 16.16
N THR A 206 1.95 14.26 16.49
CA THR A 206 1.81 15.33 15.52
C THR A 206 3.01 15.39 14.58
N PHE A 207 2.76 15.26 13.29
CA PHE A 207 3.80 15.34 12.27
C PHE A 207 4.11 16.79 11.91
N TYR A 208 5.36 17.19 12.07
CA TYR A 208 5.85 18.52 11.73
C TYR A 208 6.72 18.48 10.49
N ARG A 209 6.41 19.34 9.52
CA ARG A 209 7.25 19.58 8.35
C ARG A 209 8.12 20.79 8.63
N ARG A 210 9.43 20.60 8.51
CA ARG A 210 10.40 21.70 8.65
C ARG A 210 11.06 21.91 7.29
N GLU A 211 10.98 23.11 6.77
CA GLU A 211 11.75 23.53 5.59
C GLU A 211 13.09 24.09 6.05
N CYS A 212 14.17 23.62 5.44
CA CYS A 212 15.48 24.23 5.64
C CYS A 212 15.70 25.24 4.52
N PHE A 213 15.76 26.53 4.86
CA PHE A 213 15.90 27.61 3.88
C PHE A 213 17.25 27.62 3.17
N ASP A 214 18.28 26.99 3.74
CA ASP A 214 19.64 27.02 3.22
C ASP A 214 19.97 25.93 2.20
N ASN A 215 19.09 24.94 2.01
CA ASN A 215 19.39 23.84 1.07
C ASN A 215 18.12 23.35 0.40
N ARG A 216 17.94 23.70 -0.87
CA ARG A 216 16.79 23.31 -1.70
C ARG A 216 16.53 21.80 -1.77
N ASN A 217 17.48 20.99 -1.31
CA ASN A 217 17.43 19.53 -1.35
C ASN A 217 17.24 18.86 0.03
N SER A 218 17.22 19.62 1.14
CA SER A 218 17.03 19.05 2.48
C SER A 218 15.62 19.32 3.00
N ARG A 219 14.83 18.25 3.15
CA ARG A 219 13.54 18.29 3.83
C ARG A 219 13.68 17.54 5.14
N ASN A 220 13.51 18.24 6.24
CA ASN A 220 13.53 17.66 7.57
C ASN A 220 12.10 17.40 8.04
N HIS A 221 11.86 16.22 8.57
CA HIS A 221 10.60 15.84 9.16
C HIS A 221 10.80 15.46 10.62
N GLY A 222 9.78 15.64 11.41
CA GLY A 222 9.77 15.21 12.79
C GLY A 222 8.36 14.90 13.25
N VAL A 223 8.24 13.95 14.15
CA VAL A 223 7.00 13.63 14.85
C VAL A 223 7.24 13.86 16.33
N LEU A 224 6.37 14.63 16.95
CA LEU A 224 6.41 14.87 18.39
C LEU A 224 5.24 14.17 19.08
N ASN A 225 5.52 13.61 20.23
CA ASN A 225 4.46 13.17 21.14
C ASN A 225 3.85 14.41 21.80
N ASN A 226 2.58 14.66 21.57
CA ASN A 226 1.83 15.73 22.25
C ASN A 226 1.47 15.31 23.68
N GLY A 227 2.39 14.74 24.41
CA GLY A 227 2.30 14.39 25.81
C GLY A 227 0.91 14.57 26.43
N ALA A 228 0.06 13.57 26.32
CA ALA A 228 -0.92 13.33 27.34
C ALA A 228 -0.15 12.63 28.47
N GLY A 229 0.17 13.39 29.52
CA GLY A 229 0.73 12.85 30.74
C GLY A 229 -0.20 11.84 31.40
#